data_82ff1a4570d371c3adf257162fc8038c
#
_entry.id   82ff1a4570d371c3adf257162fc8038c
#
_cell.length_a   1.000
_cell.length_b   1.000
_cell.length_c   1.000
_cell.angle_alpha   90.00
_cell.angle_beta   90.00
_cell.angle_gamma   90.00
#
_symmetry.space_group_name_H-M   'P 1'
#
loop_
_entity.id
_entity.type
_entity.pdbx_description
1 polymer ?
#
loop_
_entity_poly.entity_id
_entity_poly.type
_entity_poly.pdbx_seq_one_letter_code
_entity_poly.pdbx_strand_id
1 'polypeptide(L)'
;SLAQANYIKEGFVIQTELTAEKLSAGYTEGFCFYNLNLSIPAHKITSLIGANGSGKSTVLKAMTRLIPIKHGAVYLDGQSIYQMRTRDVAQKLAILPQNSQCPDGLSVEELVANGRFPYRKGMKGLTEEDNRIIRWAMESCNISDFSSRDVDSLSGGQRQRVWIAMALAQKTDILFLDEPTTFLDIAHQLDIMHLLVRLNKQQGVTIVMVLHDLNHAAMFSDNIVAISNGTKYCEGSPEQVIIPEVLRNVFNVEAITVKHPVLRTSLCLPYDLCKKV
;
A
#
# COMPACT_ATOMS: atom_id res chain seq x y z
N SER A 1 7.81 20.87 20.40
CA SER A 1 8.98 21.14 21.22
C SER A 1 9.95 19.97 21.15
N LEU A 2 11.16 20.19 21.07
CA LEU A 2 12.49 19.52 20.96
C LEU A 2 12.69 18.01 21.24
N ALA A 3 11.66 17.21 21.40
CA ALA A 3 11.76 15.73 21.60
C ALA A 3 11.51 14.89 20.32
N GLN A 4 11.19 15.52 19.19
CA GLN A 4 10.90 14.83 17.92
C GLN A 4 12.12 14.73 16.98
N ALA A 5 13.28 15.24 17.36
CA ALA A 5 14.40 15.44 16.44
C ALA A 5 15.56 14.42 16.56
N ASN A 6 15.48 13.41 17.42
CA ASN A 6 16.63 12.52 17.67
C ASN A 6 16.40 11.05 17.29
N TYR A 7 16.01 10.79 16.03
CA TYR A 7 16.19 9.47 15.40
C TYR A 7 16.80 9.59 13.98
N ILE A 8 17.67 10.56 13.79
CA ILE A 8 18.61 10.51 12.67
C ILE A 8 19.81 9.70 13.18
N LYS A 9 19.85 8.41 12.87
CA LYS A 9 21.09 7.64 12.94
C LYS A 9 22.07 8.31 12.00
N GLU A 10 23.20 8.73 12.55
CA GLU A 10 24.30 9.36 11.85
C GLU A 10 24.63 8.63 10.52
N GLY A 11 24.50 9.33 9.41
CA GLY A 11 25.42 9.20 8.28
C GLY A 11 25.12 8.18 7.19
N PHE A 12 24.11 7.31 7.27
CA PHE A 12 23.64 6.50 6.14
C PHE A 12 22.12 6.35 6.22
N VAL A 13 21.39 7.03 5.37
CA VAL A 13 20.00 6.67 5.06
C VAL A 13 20.07 5.34 4.33
N ILE A 14 19.88 4.24 5.06
CA ILE A 14 19.70 2.92 4.44
C ILE A 14 18.35 3.02 3.73
N GLN A 15 18.41 3.20 2.44
CA GLN A 15 17.25 3.28 1.57
C GLN A 15 16.78 1.84 1.36
N THR A 16 15.69 1.42 2.02
CA THR A 16 15.11 0.09 1.81
C THR A 16 14.62 0.00 0.38
N GLU A 17 15.30 -0.79 -0.42
CA GLU A 17 15.01 -1.00 -1.84
C GLU A 17 14.20 -2.29 -2.02
N LEU A 18 13.10 -2.20 -2.77
CA LEU A 18 12.29 -3.37 -3.14
C LEU A 18 12.20 -3.49 -4.65
N THR A 19 12.72 -4.59 -5.19
CA THR A 19 12.70 -4.87 -6.62
C THR A 19 12.15 -6.25 -6.93
N ALA A 20 11.51 -6.40 -8.08
CA ALA A 20 11.10 -7.66 -8.65
C ALA A 20 11.79 -7.87 -10.00
N GLU A 21 12.42 -9.02 -10.18
CA GLU A 21 13.15 -9.37 -11.40
C GLU A 21 12.56 -10.63 -12.05
N LYS A 22 12.13 -10.50 -13.30
CA LYS A 22 11.52 -11.58 -14.10
C LYS A 22 10.46 -12.36 -13.33
N LEU A 23 9.74 -11.65 -12.45
CA LEU A 23 8.80 -12.23 -11.51
C LEU A 23 7.63 -12.84 -12.25
N SER A 24 7.34 -14.10 -11.95
CA SER A 24 6.17 -14.83 -12.44
C SER A 24 5.46 -15.49 -11.26
N ALA A 25 4.19 -15.22 -11.11
CA ALA A 25 3.37 -15.78 -10.02
C ALA A 25 1.90 -15.88 -10.45
N GLY A 26 1.13 -16.54 -9.63
CA GLY A 26 -0.31 -16.70 -9.84
C GLY A 26 -0.83 -17.99 -9.23
N TYR A 27 -2.10 -18.22 -9.43
CA TYR A 27 -2.82 -19.36 -8.86
C TYR A 27 -2.76 -20.56 -9.79
N THR A 28 -2.87 -21.78 -9.25
CA THR A 28 -2.79 -23.03 -10.03
C THR A 28 -3.93 -23.14 -11.03
N GLU A 29 -5.13 -22.75 -10.62
CA GLU A 29 -6.33 -22.65 -11.46
C GLU A 29 -6.80 -21.19 -11.45
N GLY A 30 -6.18 -20.32 -12.28
CA GLY A 30 -6.56 -18.92 -12.31
C GLY A 30 -5.54 -18.02 -12.97
N PHE A 31 -5.61 -16.74 -12.61
CA PHE A 31 -4.75 -15.72 -13.18
C PHE A 31 -3.28 -15.94 -12.82
N CYS A 32 -2.42 -15.84 -13.84
CA CYS A 32 -0.97 -15.83 -13.71
C CYS A 32 -0.41 -14.62 -14.46
N PHE A 33 0.68 -14.07 -13.95
CA PHE A 33 1.49 -13.08 -14.66
C PHE A 33 2.92 -13.61 -14.85
N TYR A 34 3.61 -13.10 -15.85
CA TYR A 34 4.91 -13.61 -16.27
C TYR A 34 5.90 -12.48 -16.52
N ASN A 35 7.17 -12.73 -16.15
CA ASN A 35 8.32 -11.90 -16.49
C ASN A 35 8.18 -10.41 -16.12
N LEU A 36 7.56 -10.12 -14.97
CA LEU A 36 7.39 -8.77 -14.49
C LEU A 36 8.71 -8.25 -13.88
N ASN A 37 9.14 -7.06 -14.32
CA ASN A 37 10.23 -6.31 -13.71
C ASN A 37 9.66 -5.03 -13.11
N LEU A 38 9.89 -4.80 -11.81
CA LEU A 38 9.36 -3.67 -11.08
C LEU A 38 10.36 -3.21 -10.02
N SER A 39 10.56 -1.90 -9.91
CA SER A 39 11.33 -1.29 -8.83
C SER A 39 10.42 -0.30 -8.10
N ILE A 40 10.39 -0.39 -6.78
CA ILE A 40 9.60 0.51 -5.93
C ILE A 40 10.51 1.61 -5.42
N PRO A 41 10.29 2.87 -5.84
CA PRO A 41 11.08 4.00 -5.37
C PRO A 41 10.90 4.20 -3.86
N ALA A 42 11.99 4.22 -3.11
CA ALA A 42 11.98 4.43 -1.67
C ALA A 42 11.41 5.81 -1.31
N HIS A 43 10.73 5.89 -0.17
CA HIS A 43 10.11 7.11 0.38
C HIS A 43 9.10 7.79 -0.56
N LYS A 44 8.56 7.04 -1.53
CA LYS A 44 7.56 7.50 -2.49
C LYS A 44 6.24 6.74 -2.32
N ILE A 45 5.18 7.33 -2.85
CA ILE A 45 3.89 6.68 -2.99
C ILE A 45 3.79 6.14 -4.43
N THR A 46 3.74 4.82 -4.56
CA THR A 46 3.55 4.13 -5.84
C THR A 46 2.16 3.51 -5.90
N SER A 47 1.40 3.83 -6.95
CA SER A 47 0.09 3.21 -7.21
C SER A 47 0.16 2.20 -8.34
N LEU A 48 -0.40 1.01 -8.11
CA LEU A 48 -0.64 0.01 -9.15
C LEU A 48 -2.06 0.23 -9.70
N ILE A 49 -2.17 0.53 -10.98
CA ILE A 49 -3.45 0.71 -11.68
C ILE A 49 -3.62 -0.31 -12.80
N GLY A 50 -4.83 -0.50 -13.27
CA GLY A 50 -5.16 -1.40 -14.39
C GLY A 50 -6.62 -1.87 -14.30
N ALA A 51 -7.12 -2.46 -15.36
CA ALA A 51 -8.47 -3.00 -15.40
C ALA A 51 -8.70 -4.10 -14.36
N ASN A 52 -9.97 -4.41 -14.06
CA ASN A 52 -10.30 -5.54 -13.20
C ASN A 52 -9.76 -6.84 -13.83
N GLY A 53 -9.18 -7.70 -13.00
CA GLY A 53 -8.55 -8.93 -13.47
C GLY A 53 -7.17 -8.75 -14.15
N SER A 54 -6.62 -7.53 -14.24
CA SER A 54 -5.28 -7.30 -14.83
C SER A 54 -4.12 -7.88 -14.00
N GLY A 55 -4.36 -8.28 -12.73
CA GLY A 55 -3.38 -8.93 -11.87
C GLY A 55 -2.72 -8.04 -10.82
N LYS A 56 -3.19 -6.81 -10.60
CA LYS A 56 -2.63 -5.86 -9.62
C LYS A 56 -2.45 -6.47 -8.21
N SER A 57 -3.52 -6.99 -7.64
CA SER A 57 -3.48 -7.63 -6.30
C SER A 57 -2.62 -8.89 -6.29
N THR A 58 -2.54 -9.63 -7.41
CA THR A 58 -1.67 -10.80 -7.53
C THR A 58 -0.20 -10.38 -7.54
N VAL A 59 0.15 -9.31 -8.25
CA VAL A 59 1.49 -8.70 -8.23
C VAL A 59 1.84 -8.25 -6.81
N LEU A 60 0.94 -7.50 -6.15
CA LEU A 60 1.12 -7.06 -4.77
C LEU A 60 1.36 -8.25 -3.83
N LYS A 61 0.53 -9.30 -3.91
CA LYS A 61 0.66 -10.51 -3.08
C LYS A 61 1.97 -11.28 -3.33
N ALA A 62 2.44 -11.33 -4.58
CA ALA A 62 3.72 -11.94 -4.91
C ALA A 62 4.90 -11.12 -4.36
N MET A 63 4.86 -9.79 -4.51
CA MET A 63 5.90 -8.88 -3.99
C MET A 63 5.98 -8.88 -2.46
N THR A 64 4.90 -9.28 -1.78
CA THR A 64 4.82 -9.33 -0.31
C THR A 64 4.93 -10.76 0.25
N ARG A 65 5.22 -11.75 -0.59
CA ARG A 65 5.32 -13.16 -0.20
C ARG A 65 4.03 -13.77 0.36
N LEU A 66 2.87 -13.19 0.04
CA LEU A 66 1.56 -13.78 0.39
C LEU A 66 1.17 -14.94 -0.52
N ILE A 67 1.73 -14.99 -1.73
CA ILE A 67 1.61 -16.14 -2.63
C ILE A 67 2.99 -16.59 -3.10
N PRO A 68 3.17 -17.88 -3.41
CA PRO A 68 4.42 -18.39 -3.96
C PRO A 68 4.69 -17.82 -5.34
N ILE A 69 5.97 -17.63 -5.67
CA ILE A 69 6.43 -17.30 -7.03
C ILE A 69 6.68 -18.58 -7.81
N LYS A 70 6.51 -18.50 -9.15
CA LYS A 70 6.83 -19.59 -10.10
C LYS A 70 8.24 -19.43 -10.66
N HIS A 71 8.62 -18.20 -11.03
CA HIS A 71 9.93 -17.84 -11.55
C HIS A 71 10.32 -16.44 -11.12
N GLY A 72 11.61 -16.12 -11.25
CA GLY A 72 12.17 -14.82 -10.89
C GLY A 72 12.43 -14.68 -9.39
N ALA A 73 12.56 -13.46 -8.94
CA ALA A 73 12.78 -13.15 -7.52
C ALA A 73 12.22 -11.77 -7.14
N VAL A 74 11.97 -11.59 -5.84
CA VAL A 74 11.73 -10.28 -5.23
C VAL A 74 12.85 -10.05 -4.23
N TYR A 75 13.53 -8.93 -4.36
CA TYR A 75 14.66 -8.54 -3.51
C TYR A 75 14.26 -7.38 -2.61
N LEU A 76 14.60 -7.51 -1.34
CA LEU A 76 14.50 -6.47 -0.33
C LEU A 76 15.91 -6.18 0.18
N ASP A 77 16.44 -5.00 -0.09
CA ASP A 77 17.84 -4.63 0.19
C ASP A 77 18.86 -5.63 -0.44
N GLY A 78 18.62 -6.05 -1.67
CA GLY A 78 19.46 -7.00 -2.40
C GLY A 78 19.33 -8.46 -1.97
N GLN A 79 18.54 -8.78 -0.94
CA GLN A 79 18.29 -10.14 -0.49
C GLN A 79 16.91 -10.64 -0.95
N SER A 80 16.83 -11.86 -1.49
CA SER A 80 15.55 -12.47 -1.86
C SER A 80 14.64 -12.65 -0.64
N ILE A 81 13.44 -12.04 -0.67
CA ILE A 81 12.48 -12.13 0.43
C ILE A 81 11.99 -13.57 0.69
N TYR A 82 12.09 -14.44 -0.33
CA TYR A 82 11.69 -15.84 -0.21
C TYR A 82 12.73 -16.69 0.53
N GLN A 83 13.97 -16.19 0.68
CA GLN A 83 15.04 -16.80 1.47
C GLN A 83 15.18 -16.21 2.87
N MET A 84 14.55 -15.07 3.14
CA MET A 84 14.55 -14.44 4.46
C MET A 84 13.60 -15.17 5.41
N ARG A 85 13.85 -15.09 6.72
CA ARG A 85 12.89 -15.55 7.73
C ARG A 85 11.64 -14.67 7.66
N THR A 86 10.45 -15.26 7.82
CA THR A 86 9.17 -14.53 7.79
C THR A 86 9.14 -13.33 8.73
N ARG A 87 9.74 -13.48 9.90
CA ARG A 87 9.85 -12.41 10.90
C ARG A 87 10.68 -11.23 10.40
N ASP A 88 11.81 -11.49 9.72
CA ASP A 88 12.70 -10.43 9.23
C ASP A 88 12.02 -9.63 8.10
N VAL A 89 11.29 -10.31 7.22
CA VAL A 89 10.45 -9.65 6.21
C VAL A 89 9.37 -8.80 6.87
N ALA A 90 8.67 -9.34 7.87
CA ALA A 90 7.61 -8.64 8.59
C ALA A 90 8.11 -7.45 9.43
N GLN A 91 9.40 -7.35 9.72
CA GLN A 91 10.00 -6.17 10.37
C GLN A 91 10.37 -5.06 9.37
N LYS A 92 10.36 -5.34 8.06
CA LYS A 92 10.69 -4.38 7.00
C LYS A 92 9.50 -4.00 6.13
N LEU A 93 8.50 -4.86 6.02
CA LEU A 93 7.38 -4.73 5.12
C LEU A 93 6.08 -5.07 5.84
N ALA A 94 5.14 -4.12 5.87
CA ALA A 94 3.77 -4.32 6.33
C ALA A 94 2.81 -4.44 5.14
N ILE A 95 1.73 -5.18 5.34
CA ILE A 95 0.69 -5.33 4.32
C ILE A 95 -0.70 -5.22 4.96
N LEU A 96 -1.55 -4.47 4.27
CA LEU A 96 -2.99 -4.42 4.54
C LEU A 96 -3.73 -5.01 3.34
N PRO A 97 -4.28 -6.23 3.45
CA PRO A 97 -5.07 -6.84 2.38
C PRO A 97 -6.45 -6.20 2.26
N GLN A 98 -7.09 -6.34 1.09
CA GLN A 98 -8.40 -5.78 0.77
C GLN A 98 -9.50 -6.21 1.77
N ASN A 99 -9.53 -7.50 2.13
CA ASN A 99 -10.50 -8.07 3.06
C ASN A 99 -9.81 -8.41 4.37
N SER A 100 -9.76 -7.46 5.27
CA SER A 100 -9.27 -7.68 6.63
C SER A 100 -10.41 -8.07 7.55
N GLN A 101 -10.33 -9.27 8.12
CA GLN A 101 -11.30 -9.76 9.10
C GLN A 101 -10.74 -9.60 10.51
N CYS A 102 -11.55 -9.09 11.42
CA CYS A 102 -11.24 -8.99 12.83
C CYS A 102 -11.94 -10.16 13.56
N PRO A 103 -11.28 -10.88 14.45
CA PRO A 103 -11.99 -11.71 15.40
C PRO A 103 -12.97 -10.90 16.24
N ASP A 104 -14.14 -11.43 16.50
CA ASP A 104 -15.19 -10.77 17.29
C ASP A 104 -14.68 -10.37 18.69
N GLY A 105 -15.11 -9.22 19.17
CA GLY A 105 -14.85 -8.76 20.53
C GLY A 105 -13.46 -8.19 20.79
N LEU A 106 -12.66 -7.90 19.75
CA LEU A 106 -11.39 -7.19 19.91
C LEU A 106 -11.63 -5.68 20.00
N SER A 107 -11.00 -5.05 20.99
CA SER A 107 -10.89 -3.60 21.05
C SER A 107 -9.93 -3.05 19.98
N VAL A 108 -10.08 -1.76 19.68
CA VAL A 108 -9.18 -1.05 18.75
C VAL A 108 -7.72 -1.18 19.18
N GLU A 109 -7.41 -0.98 20.45
CA GLU A 109 -6.05 -1.07 20.97
C GLU A 109 -5.48 -2.49 20.82
N GLU A 110 -6.26 -3.52 21.11
CA GLU A 110 -5.85 -4.92 20.94
C GLU A 110 -5.56 -5.26 19.49
N LEU A 111 -6.40 -4.78 18.56
CA LEU A 111 -6.15 -4.99 17.13
C LEU A 111 -4.87 -4.27 16.69
N VAL A 112 -4.66 -3.00 17.06
CA VAL A 112 -3.43 -2.26 16.73
C VAL A 112 -2.21 -2.93 17.35
N ALA A 113 -2.32 -3.48 18.56
CA ALA A 113 -1.24 -4.20 19.24
C ALA A 113 -0.78 -5.45 18.47
N ASN A 114 -1.63 -6.05 17.63
CA ASN A 114 -1.22 -7.17 16.76
C ASN A 114 -0.14 -6.77 15.74
N GLY A 115 -0.03 -5.49 15.39
CA GLY A 115 1.09 -4.97 14.57
C GLY A 115 2.46 -5.20 15.22
N ARG A 116 2.53 -5.39 16.54
CA ARG A 116 3.78 -5.68 17.25
C ARG A 116 4.17 -7.17 17.26
N PHE A 117 3.34 -8.05 16.66
CA PHE A 117 3.63 -9.50 16.63
C PHE A 117 5.03 -9.86 16.14
N PRO A 118 5.59 -9.26 15.07
CA PRO A 118 6.95 -9.56 14.60
C PRO A 118 8.06 -9.27 15.61
N TYR A 119 7.79 -8.49 16.66
CA TYR A 119 8.76 -8.10 17.69
C TYR A 119 8.63 -8.89 18.98
N ARG A 120 7.55 -9.64 19.19
CA ARG A 120 7.32 -10.44 20.39
C ARG A 120 8.39 -11.53 20.53
N LYS A 121 8.94 -11.68 21.75
CA LYS A 121 9.91 -12.73 22.09
C LYS A 121 9.23 -13.79 22.97
N GLY A 122 8.78 -14.89 22.34
CA GLY A 122 8.11 -15.98 23.05
C GLY A 122 6.78 -15.54 23.67
N MET A 123 6.47 -16.02 24.88
CA MET A 123 5.23 -15.70 25.63
C MET A 123 5.30 -14.39 26.43
N LYS A 124 6.33 -13.57 26.26
CA LYS A 124 6.43 -12.27 26.92
C LYS A 124 5.37 -11.31 26.36
N GLY A 125 4.72 -10.59 27.26
CA GLY A 125 3.77 -9.53 26.90
C GLY A 125 4.42 -8.39 26.11
N LEU A 126 3.63 -7.35 25.82
CA LEU A 126 4.10 -6.13 25.19
C LEU A 126 5.10 -5.40 26.10
N THR A 127 6.14 -4.84 25.51
CA THR A 127 7.11 -4.01 26.20
C THR A 127 6.60 -2.56 26.31
N GLU A 128 7.24 -1.75 27.15
CA GLU A 128 6.97 -0.30 27.23
C GLU A 128 7.17 0.39 25.86
N GLU A 129 8.16 -0.07 25.08
CA GLU A 129 8.40 0.42 23.73
C GLU A 129 7.27 0.05 22.78
N ASP A 130 6.76 -1.19 22.85
CA ASP A 130 5.59 -1.60 22.07
C ASP A 130 4.36 -0.75 22.39
N ASN A 131 4.10 -0.49 23.66
CA ASN A 131 2.98 0.35 24.10
C ASN A 131 3.13 1.81 23.59
N ARG A 132 4.35 2.36 23.56
CA ARG A 132 4.61 3.68 22.97
C ARG A 132 4.33 3.69 21.46
N ILE A 133 4.74 2.66 20.74
CA ILE A 133 4.50 2.53 19.30
C ILE A 133 3.01 2.37 18.99
N ILE A 134 2.28 1.57 19.77
CA ILE A 134 0.84 1.39 19.62
C ILE A 134 0.12 2.73 19.80
N ARG A 135 0.39 3.48 20.87
CA ARG A 135 -0.19 4.81 21.07
C ARG A 135 0.13 5.77 19.94
N TRP A 136 1.40 5.83 19.51
CA TRP A 136 1.82 6.65 18.39
C TRP A 136 1.08 6.29 17.08
N ALA A 137 0.88 5.01 16.79
CA ALA A 137 0.15 4.56 15.60
C ALA A 137 -1.32 4.99 15.65
N MET A 138 -1.95 4.87 16.82
CA MET A 138 -3.34 5.30 17.03
C MET A 138 -3.50 6.82 16.90
N GLU A 139 -2.60 7.61 17.48
CA GLU A 139 -2.55 9.07 17.34
C GLU A 139 -2.36 9.48 15.89
N SER A 140 -1.41 8.84 15.17
CA SER A 140 -1.13 9.11 13.74
C SER A 140 -2.36 8.89 12.84
N CYS A 141 -3.23 7.95 13.23
CA CYS A 141 -4.45 7.62 12.50
C CYS A 141 -5.70 8.32 13.05
N ASN A 142 -5.59 9.17 14.08
CA ASN A 142 -6.67 9.86 14.76
C ASN A 142 -7.78 8.89 15.26
N ILE A 143 -7.38 7.83 15.98
CA ILE A 143 -8.28 6.81 16.54
C ILE A 143 -8.12 6.59 18.03
N SER A 144 -7.32 7.40 18.71
CA SER A 144 -7.05 7.25 20.15
C SER A 144 -8.33 7.30 21.01
N ASP A 145 -9.30 8.11 20.61
CA ASP A 145 -10.59 8.24 21.32
C ASP A 145 -11.45 6.97 21.24
N PHE A 146 -11.09 6.03 20.38
CA PHE A 146 -11.80 4.76 20.17
C PHE A 146 -11.06 3.57 20.77
N SER A 147 -9.95 3.76 21.48
CA SER A 147 -9.03 2.71 21.92
C SER A 147 -9.71 1.51 22.57
N SER A 148 -10.68 1.76 23.44
CA SER A 148 -11.44 0.73 24.16
C SER A 148 -12.70 0.24 23.45
N ARG A 149 -13.05 0.81 22.29
CA ARG A 149 -14.25 0.37 21.54
C ARG A 149 -13.99 -0.94 20.83
N ASP A 150 -15.04 -1.73 20.70
CA ASP A 150 -15.07 -2.90 19.84
C ASP A 150 -14.93 -2.46 18.37
N VAL A 151 -14.02 -3.12 17.62
CA VAL A 151 -13.76 -2.81 16.21
C VAL A 151 -15.00 -2.96 15.35
N ASP A 152 -15.90 -3.90 15.68
CA ASP A 152 -17.12 -4.15 14.92
C ASP A 152 -18.18 -3.06 15.11
N SER A 153 -18.07 -2.26 16.18
CA SER A 153 -18.94 -1.12 16.42
C SER A 153 -18.58 0.13 15.60
N LEU A 154 -17.45 0.11 14.88
CA LEU A 154 -16.93 1.27 14.15
C LEU A 154 -17.54 1.40 12.76
N SER A 155 -17.62 2.65 12.25
CA SER A 155 -17.92 2.92 10.84
C SER A 155 -16.83 2.35 9.93
N GLY A 156 -17.16 2.15 8.64
CA GLY A 156 -16.19 1.63 7.65
C GLY A 156 -14.89 2.45 7.59
N GLY A 157 -15.00 3.78 7.57
CA GLY A 157 -13.82 4.67 7.56
C GLY A 157 -13.01 4.61 8.85
N GLN A 158 -13.67 4.55 10.02
CA GLN A 158 -12.99 4.37 11.31
C GLN A 158 -12.28 3.01 11.37
N ARG A 159 -12.94 1.94 10.95
CA ARG A 159 -12.36 0.59 10.88
C ARG A 159 -11.14 0.56 9.96
N GLN A 160 -11.19 1.20 8.80
CA GLN A 160 -10.05 1.30 7.89
C GLN A 160 -8.85 2.00 8.52
N ARG A 161 -9.08 3.06 9.29
CA ARG A 161 -8.01 3.75 10.05
C ARG A 161 -7.38 2.83 11.11
N VAL A 162 -8.16 1.98 11.78
CA VAL A 162 -7.65 1.00 12.75
C VAL A 162 -6.74 -0.02 12.06
N TRP A 163 -7.13 -0.54 10.90
CA TRP A 163 -6.28 -1.44 10.12
C TRP A 163 -4.98 -0.81 9.65
N ILE A 164 -5.04 0.46 9.22
CA ILE A 164 -3.83 1.24 8.86
C ILE A 164 -2.96 1.44 10.10
N ALA A 165 -3.55 1.76 11.26
CA ALA A 165 -2.80 1.91 12.51
C ALA A 165 -2.13 0.60 12.95
N MET A 166 -2.78 -0.55 12.79
CA MET A 166 -2.18 -1.86 13.04
C MET A 166 -0.95 -2.09 12.14
N ALA A 167 -1.08 -1.81 10.84
CA ALA A 167 0.03 -1.93 9.91
C ALA A 167 1.17 -0.93 10.25
N LEU A 168 0.82 0.29 10.66
CA LEU A 168 1.78 1.31 11.10
C LEU A 168 2.49 0.94 12.40
N ALA A 169 1.78 0.31 13.35
CA ALA A 169 2.37 -0.20 14.59
C ALA A 169 3.44 -1.28 14.36
N GLN A 170 3.43 -1.94 13.21
CA GLN A 170 4.51 -2.84 12.78
C GLN A 170 5.82 -2.09 12.56
N LYS A 171 5.78 -0.77 12.34
CA LYS A 171 6.92 0.15 12.20
C LYS A 171 7.92 -0.33 11.14
N THR A 172 7.42 -0.52 9.95
CA THR A 172 8.19 -0.98 8.77
C THR A 172 8.53 0.18 7.85
N ASP A 173 9.55 -0.01 7.00
CA ASP A 173 9.98 0.97 6.00
C ASP A 173 9.02 1.02 4.80
N ILE A 174 8.32 -0.09 4.53
CA ILE A 174 7.43 -0.25 3.37
C ILE A 174 6.05 -0.69 3.85
N LEU A 175 5.01 -0.03 3.33
CA LEU A 175 3.60 -0.33 3.57
C LEU A 175 2.90 -0.66 2.25
N PHE A 176 2.38 -1.87 2.13
CA PHE A 176 1.53 -2.31 1.03
C PHE A 176 0.05 -2.25 1.41
N LEU A 177 -0.78 -1.73 0.50
CA LEU A 177 -2.22 -1.56 0.70
C LEU A 177 -2.97 -2.08 -0.54
N ASP A 178 -3.79 -3.10 -0.35
CA ASP A 178 -4.63 -3.64 -1.43
C ASP A 178 -6.01 -2.98 -1.37
N GLU A 179 -6.26 -1.99 -2.22
CA GLU A 179 -7.51 -1.23 -2.33
C GLU A 179 -7.96 -0.56 -1.01
N PRO A 180 -7.17 0.33 -0.42
CA PRO A 180 -7.43 0.87 0.92
C PRO A 180 -8.67 1.77 1.03
N THR A 181 -9.27 2.17 -0.09
CA THR A 181 -10.41 3.10 -0.14
C THR A 181 -11.72 2.45 -0.62
N THR A 182 -11.69 1.15 -0.92
CA THR A 182 -12.86 0.41 -1.41
C THR A 182 -13.96 0.36 -0.34
N PHE A 183 -15.23 0.49 -0.74
CA PHE A 183 -16.42 0.54 0.11
C PHE A 183 -16.55 1.77 1.04
N LEU A 184 -15.71 2.79 0.87
CA LEU A 184 -15.80 4.05 1.59
C LEU A 184 -16.52 5.11 0.74
N ASP A 185 -17.22 6.02 1.39
CA ASP A 185 -17.72 7.23 0.73
C ASP A 185 -16.60 8.21 0.37
N ILE A 186 -16.88 9.17 -0.48
CA ILE A 186 -15.88 10.10 -1.04
C ILE A 186 -15.09 10.84 0.06
N ALA A 187 -15.76 11.29 1.13
CA ALA A 187 -15.09 12.02 2.21
C ALA A 187 -14.09 11.13 2.96
N HIS A 188 -14.49 9.89 3.27
CA HIS A 188 -13.63 8.92 3.92
C HIS A 188 -12.49 8.45 3.01
N GLN A 189 -12.72 8.30 1.70
CA GLN A 189 -11.66 7.99 0.73
C GLN A 189 -10.57 9.07 0.75
N LEU A 190 -10.96 10.35 0.61
CA LEU A 190 -10.03 11.48 0.65
C LEU A 190 -9.27 11.54 1.98
N ASP A 191 -9.95 11.29 3.08
CA ASP A 191 -9.38 11.30 4.41
C ASP A 191 -8.29 10.22 4.58
N ILE A 192 -8.53 9.00 4.10
CA ILE A 192 -7.53 7.92 4.06
C ILE A 192 -6.35 8.30 3.15
N MET A 193 -6.61 8.84 1.96
CA MET A 193 -5.53 9.23 1.04
C MET A 193 -4.65 10.34 1.65
N HIS A 194 -5.24 11.34 2.30
CA HIS A 194 -4.50 12.37 3.02
C HIS A 194 -3.72 11.81 4.22
N LEU A 195 -4.26 10.83 4.94
CA LEU A 195 -3.54 10.11 5.98
C LEU A 195 -2.27 9.45 5.41
N LEU A 196 -2.39 8.70 4.32
CA LEU A 196 -1.26 8.01 3.67
C LEU A 196 -0.19 9.01 3.20
N VAL A 197 -0.59 10.13 2.60
CA VAL A 197 0.35 11.20 2.22
C VAL A 197 1.08 11.78 3.44
N ARG A 198 0.37 12.01 4.55
CA ARG A 198 1.03 12.48 5.80
C ARG A 198 2.04 11.47 6.31
N LEU A 199 1.69 10.19 6.35
CA LEU A 199 2.60 9.12 6.79
C LEU A 199 3.85 9.05 5.91
N ASN A 200 3.69 9.13 4.59
CA ASN A 200 4.82 9.17 3.67
C ASN A 200 5.71 10.40 3.92
N LYS A 201 5.14 11.61 3.94
CA LYS A 201 5.91 12.85 4.04
C LYS A 201 6.54 13.08 5.40
N GLN A 202 5.86 12.72 6.49
CA GLN A 202 6.33 12.99 7.85
C GLN A 202 7.23 11.89 8.41
N GLN A 203 7.06 10.65 7.94
CA GLN A 203 7.72 9.48 8.50
C GLN A 203 8.62 8.76 7.48
N GLY A 204 8.61 9.19 6.22
CA GLY A 204 9.43 8.60 5.17
C GLY A 204 9.01 7.18 4.77
N VAL A 205 7.81 6.72 5.13
CA VAL A 205 7.33 5.37 4.79
C VAL A 205 7.15 5.27 3.28
N THR A 206 7.72 4.26 2.65
CA THR A 206 7.43 3.89 1.26
C THR A 206 6.06 3.26 1.19
N ILE A 207 5.17 3.76 0.34
CA ILE A 207 3.80 3.26 0.22
C ILE A 207 3.58 2.69 -1.18
N VAL A 208 3.07 1.47 -1.23
CA VAL A 208 2.62 0.82 -2.48
C VAL A 208 1.15 0.46 -2.32
N MET A 209 0.30 0.95 -3.21
CA MET A 209 -1.14 0.70 -3.11
C MET A 209 -1.77 0.33 -4.44
N VAL A 210 -2.74 -0.56 -4.40
CA VAL A 210 -3.63 -0.83 -5.54
C VAL A 210 -4.78 0.17 -5.48
N LEU A 211 -5.00 0.89 -6.57
CA LEU A 211 -6.12 1.83 -6.69
C LEU A 211 -6.97 1.53 -7.93
N HIS A 212 -8.29 1.70 -7.78
CA HIS A 212 -9.23 1.67 -8.91
C HIS A 212 -9.53 3.08 -9.45
N ASP A 213 -9.53 4.08 -8.59
CA ASP A 213 -9.77 5.46 -8.99
C ASP A 213 -8.50 6.08 -9.58
N LEU A 214 -8.55 6.38 -10.87
CA LEU A 214 -7.44 6.96 -11.63
C LEU A 214 -7.11 8.38 -11.18
N ASN A 215 -8.14 9.15 -10.75
CA ASN A 215 -7.94 10.50 -10.27
C ASN A 215 -7.30 10.50 -8.89
N HIS A 216 -7.66 9.55 -8.01
CA HIS A 216 -6.92 9.35 -6.76
C HIS A 216 -5.46 8.93 -7.02
N ALA A 217 -5.22 8.02 -7.96
CA ALA A 217 -3.84 7.66 -8.33
C ALA A 217 -3.06 8.88 -8.83
N ALA A 218 -3.67 9.72 -9.68
CA ALA A 218 -3.04 10.94 -10.20
C ALA A 218 -2.77 12.00 -9.12
N MET A 219 -3.68 12.16 -8.14
CA MET A 219 -3.58 13.21 -7.13
C MET A 219 -2.61 12.84 -5.98
N PHE A 220 -2.49 11.57 -5.66
CA PHE A 220 -1.86 11.13 -4.42
C PHE A 220 -0.60 10.28 -4.60
N SER A 221 -0.19 9.96 -5.85
CA SER A 221 1.00 9.17 -6.11
C SER A 221 2.15 9.99 -6.66
N ASP A 222 3.36 9.60 -6.31
CA ASP A 222 4.59 10.08 -6.93
C ASP A 222 4.94 9.27 -8.19
N ASN A 223 4.58 7.97 -8.17
CA ASN A 223 4.84 7.00 -9.24
C ASN A 223 3.59 6.15 -9.49
N ILE A 224 3.30 5.86 -10.73
CA ILE A 224 2.19 4.99 -11.13
C ILE A 224 2.72 3.88 -12.02
N VAL A 225 2.31 2.65 -11.73
CA VAL A 225 2.58 1.46 -12.56
C VAL A 225 1.26 0.98 -13.13
N ALA A 226 1.12 1.03 -14.44
CA ALA A 226 -0.04 0.50 -15.14
C ALA A 226 0.18 -0.99 -15.48
N ILE A 227 -0.73 -1.85 -15.02
CA ILE A 227 -0.71 -3.29 -15.25
C ILE A 227 -1.82 -3.66 -16.25
N SER A 228 -1.47 -4.36 -17.28
CA SER A 228 -2.40 -4.90 -18.29
C SER A 228 -2.07 -6.36 -18.56
N ASN A 229 -3.07 -7.24 -18.48
CA ASN A 229 -2.92 -8.67 -18.75
C ASN A 229 -1.71 -9.34 -18.07
N GLY A 230 -1.47 -8.97 -16.81
CA GLY A 230 -0.36 -9.53 -16.02
C GLY A 230 1.02 -8.99 -16.36
N THR A 231 1.12 -7.96 -17.20
CA THR A 231 2.39 -7.33 -17.56
C THR A 231 2.40 -5.86 -17.16
N LYS A 232 3.59 -5.32 -16.91
CA LYS A 232 3.76 -3.88 -16.77
C LYS A 232 3.62 -3.24 -18.15
N TYR A 233 2.55 -2.46 -18.34
CA TYR A 233 2.33 -1.71 -19.57
C TYR A 233 3.23 -0.47 -19.64
N CYS A 234 3.20 0.35 -18.60
CA CYS A 234 4.07 1.50 -18.44
C CYS A 234 4.25 1.85 -16.96
N GLU A 235 5.21 2.72 -16.69
CA GLU A 235 5.52 3.24 -15.35
C GLU A 235 6.04 4.68 -15.48
N GLY A 236 5.70 5.53 -14.52
CA GLY A 236 6.18 6.91 -14.50
C GLY A 236 5.39 7.82 -13.57
N SER A 237 5.60 9.13 -13.68
CA SER A 237 4.81 10.12 -12.96
C SER A 237 3.34 10.09 -13.39
N PRO A 238 2.42 10.63 -12.57
CA PRO A 238 1.01 10.72 -12.94
C PRO A 238 0.78 11.35 -14.32
N GLU A 239 1.55 12.38 -14.68
CA GLU A 239 1.42 13.07 -15.96
C GLU A 239 1.86 12.20 -17.16
N GLN A 240 2.78 11.27 -16.92
CA GLN A 240 3.26 10.35 -17.96
C GLN A 240 2.35 9.15 -18.17
N VAL A 241 1.64 8.72 -17.12
CA VAL A 241 0.83 7.50 -17.14
C VAL A 241 -0.66 7.79 -17.37
N ILE A 242 -1.20 8.89 -16.79
CA ILE A 242 -2.61 9.24 -16.96
C ILE A 242 -2.77 10.07 -18.25
N ILE A 243 -2.67 9.39 -19.38
CA ILE A 243 -2.83 9.95 -20.73
C ILE A 243 -3.82 9.11 -21.55
N PRO A 244 -4.51 9.68 -22.54
CA PRO A 244 -5.56 8.99 -23.31
C PRO A 244 -5.12 7.66 -23.91
N GLU A 245 -3.88 7.57 -24.41
CA GLU A 245 -3.34 6.34 -25.01
C GLU A 245 -3.27 5.19 -23.97
N VAL A 246 -2.74 5.45 -22.77
CA VAL A 246 -2.67 4.46 -21.68
C VAL A 246 -4.07 4.05 -21.24
N LEU A 247 -5.00 5.01 -21.12
CA LEU A 247 -6.38 4.75 -20.72
C LEU A 247 -7.10 3.85 -21.74
N ARG A 248 -6.90 4.09 -23.03
CA ARG A 248 -7.43 3.24 -24.10
C ARG A 248 -6.86 1.82 -24.03
N ASN A 249 -5.55 1.68 -23.94
CA ASN A 249 -4.88 0.38 -24.05
C ASN A 249 -4.98 -0.47 -22.77
N VAL A 250 -5.04 0.15 -21.59
CA VAL A 250 -5.07 -0.55 -20.30
C VAL A 250 -6.50 -0.76 -19.79
N PHE A 251 -7.39 0.23 -20.00
CA PHE A 251 -8.75 0.23 -19.43
C PHE A 251 -9.84 0.05 -20.50
N ASN A 252 -9.50 0.09 -21.78
CA ASN A 252 -10.45 0.01 -22.90
C ASN A 252 -11.50 1.15 -22.87
N VAL A 253 -11.08 2.35 -22.50
CA VAL A 253 -11.94 3.54 -22.42
C VAL A 253 -11.38 4.68 -23.24
N GLU A 254 -12.26 5.42 -23.90
CA GLU A 254 -11.96 6.73 -24.49
C GLU A 254 -12.06 7.79 -23.41
N ALA A 255 -10.99 8.57 -23.24
CA ALA A 255 -10.93 9.60 -22.20
C ALA A 255 -10.18 10.83 -22.69
N ILE A 256 -10.50 11.97 -22.14
CA ILE A 256 -9.65 13.15 -22.19
C ILE A 256 -8.96 13.35 -20.86
N THR A 257 -7.82 14.01 -20.88
CA THR A 257 -7.11 14.43 -19.66
C THR A 257 -7.10 15.95 -19.57
N VAL A 258 -7.41 16.45 -18.38
CA VAL A 258 -7.41 17.88 -18.08
C VAL A 258 -6.57 18.15 -16.85
N LYS A 259 -6.08 19.39 -16.70
CA LYS A 259 -5.37 19.76 -15.47
C LYS A 259 -6.36 20.12 -14.36
N HIS A 260 -6.19 19.53 -13.19
CA HIS A 260 -6.96 19.90 -12.01
C HIS A 260 -6.73 21.39 -11.69
N PRO A 261 -7.79 22.22 -11.55
CA PRO A 261 -7.63 23.66 -11.43
C PRO A 261 -6.85 24.09 -10.17
N VAL A 262 -6.95 23.33 -9.08
CA VAL A 262 -6.29 23.61 -7.80
C VAL A 262 -4.95 22.85 -7.67
N LEU A 263 -4.95 21.53 -7.87
CA LEU A 263 -3.79 20.67 -7.60
C LEU A 263 -2.80 20.60 -8.77
N ARG A 264 -3.22 21.03 -9.97
CA ARG A 264 -2.41 21.00 -11.21
C ARG A 264 -1.99 19.59 -11.68
N THR A 265 -2.48 18.55 -11.06
CA THR A 265 -2.32 17.15 -11.49
C THR A 265 -3.20 16.85 -12.71
N SER A 266 -2.92 15.78 -13.43
CA SER A 266 -3.78 15.32 -14.54
C SER A 266 -5.02 14.63 -13.99
N LEU A 267 -6.19 15.01 -14.49
CA LEU A 267 -7.46 14.32 -14.23
C LEU A 267 -7.88 13.55 -15.48
N CYS A 268 -8.37 12.34 -15.26
CA CYS A 268 -8.98 11.50 -16.28
C CYS A 268 -10.49 11.71 -16.31
N LEU A 269 -11.03 12.04 -17.47
CA LEU A 269 -12.46 12.16 -17.72
C LEU A 269 -12.86 11.18 -18.83
N PRO A 270 -13.23 9.93 -18.48
CA PRO A 270 -13.70 8.95 -19.45
C PRO A 270 -15.08 9.36 -19.96
N TYR A 271 -15.34 9.15 -21.25
CA TYR A 271 -16.61 9.52 -21.87
C TYR A 271 -17.21 8.41 -22.76
N ASP A 272 -16.45 7.38 -23.14
CA ASP A 272 -16.95 6.27 -23.92
C ASP A 272 -16.09 5.00 -23.73
N LEU A 273 -16.57 3.87 -24.19
CA LEU A 273 -15.80 2.64 -24.32
C LEU A 273 -15.12 2.62 -25.68
N CYS A 274 -13.91 2.03 -25.76
CA CYS A 274 -13.29 1.79 -27.06
C CYS A 274 -14.19 0.87 -27.89
N LYS A 275 -14.48 1.27 -29.13
CA LYS A 275 -15.23 0.42 -30.06
C LYS A 275 -14.39 -0.82 -30.36
N LYS A 276 -14.95 -2.00 -30.12
CA LYS A 276 -14.34 -3.24 -30.62
C LYS A 276 -14.36 -3.17 -32.15
N VAL A 277 -13.18 -3.12 -32.74
CA VAL A 277 -12.99 -3.30 -34.18
C VAL A 277 -13.16 -4.78 -34.55
#